data_6694f76e6aa26a5068dfa6cf0418ac24
#
_entry.id   6694f76e6aa26a5068dfa6cf0418ac24
#
_cell.length_a   1.000
_cell.length_b   1.000
_cell.length_c   1.000
_cell.angle_alpha   90.00
_cell.angle_beta   90.00
_cell.angle_gamma   90.00
#
_symmetry.space_group_name_H-M   'P 1'
#
loop_
_entity.id
_entity.type
_entity.pdbx_description
1 polymer ?
#
loop_
_entity_poly.entity_id
_entity_poly.type
_entity_poly.pdbx_seq_one_letter_code
_entity_poly.pdbx_strand_id
1 'polypeptide(L)'
;MSDFTFLLKHKDITVLKFIFDEKYQIKTLVNVYNAKHTPVGILNNYTLSATDGLQYWWSHRTIPASRNNLENKLELLDIKNTSELLHKSFGLSLTDHYWIMPESTELKWHDINYYENDFSDNIGKLLFDNINQLPDNFNYNSPDNSSDGNLQKKWAIDESGVRVLIKGGDVFSPQEAFNEVIASKVFELLNIPHANYKLLEDKEKKVFYSVTPNFTSENIEFINANHIMASFPPAKQNVNKYEYFISCCEESGIKRELFEKDLVSMFFVDYILGNKDRHYRNFGFLRDSETLEWKGLAPVFDTGNSLFEGLADIDLHDNYFTDSINIEAKPFASNQQEQLNLIPFKKYCSDLRLDKLEGIYSFVDNLLEKNYRMSSDRKQMVNRLLRERIEYGKRLLLPMN
;
A
#
# COMPACT_ATOMS: atom_id res chain seq x y z
N MET A 1 26.48 -8.20 -28.89
CA MET A 1 25.78 -8.04 -27.62
C MET A 1 24.39 -8.60 -27.83
N SER A 2 24.05 -9.71 -27.17
CA SER A 2 22.72 -10.27 -27.29
C SER A 2 21.75 -9.28 -26.66
N ASP A 3 20.88 -8.69 -27.46
CA ASP A 3 19.80 -7.85 -26.96
C ASP A 3 18.94 -8.69 -26.00
N PHE A 4 18.81 -8.24 -24.74
CA PHE A 4 17.99 -8.87 -23.74
C PHE A 4 16.52 -8.59 -24.07
N THR A 5 15.94 -9.45 -24.92
CA THR A 5 14.55 -9.31 -25.35
C THR A 5 13.63 -10.12 -24.42
N PHE A 6 12.62 -9.43 -23.89
CA PHE A 6 11.65 -9.98 -22.94
C PHE A 6 10.21 -9.76 -23.37
N LEU A 7 9.35 -10.64 -22.91
CA LEU A 7 7.91 -10.52 -23.00
C LEU A 7 7.38 -10.12 -21.62
N LEU A 8 6.54 -9.08 -21.56
CA LEU A 8 5.68 -8.87 -20.42
C LEU A 8 4.45 -9.77 -20.59
N LYS A 9 4.16 -10.50 -19.56
CA LYS A 9 3.00 -11.41 -19.49
C LYS A 9 2.03 -10.90 -18.43
N HIS A 10 0.74 -11.15 -18.64
CA HIS A 10 -0.30 -11.07 -17.63
C HIS A 10 -0.91 -12.46 -17.51
N LYS A 11 -0.58 -13.18 -16.44
CA LYS A 11 -0.70 -14.65 -16.40
C LYS A 11 -0.04 -15.27 -17.64
N ASP A 12 -0.75 -16.10 -18.39
CA ASP A 12 -0.23 -16.72 -19.62
C ASP A 12 -0.40 -15.85 -20.87
N ILE A 13 -1.08 -14.71 -20.77
CA ILE A 13 -1.31 -13.79 -21.89
C ILE A 13 -0.05 -12.97 -22.16
N THR A 14 0.47 -13.06 -23.39
CA THR A 14 1.56 -12.17 -23.84
C THR A 14 1.01 -10.78 -24.10
N VAL A 15 1.52 -9.79 -23.37
CA VAL A 15 1.03 -8.41 -23.39
C VAL A 15 1.85 -7.55 -24.32
N LEU A 16 3.16 -7.50 -24.10
CA LEU A 16 4.06 -6.70 -24.93
C LEU A 16 5.48 -7.29 -24.97
N LYS A 17 6.29 -6.82 -25.91
CA LYS A 17 7.71 -7.17 -26.08
C LYS A 17 8.56 -5.93 -25.89
N PHE A 18 9.67 -6.07 -25.16
CA PHE A 18 10.59 -4.99 -24.87
C PHE A 18 12.04 -5.46 -24.74
N ILE A 19 12.97 -4.52 -24.69
CA ILE A 19 14.40 -4.79 -24.55
C ILE A 19 14.91 -4.10 -23.29
N PHE A 20 15.68 -4.81 -22.48
CA PHE A 20 16.44 -4.25 -21.36
C PHE A 20 17.82 -3.73 -21.82
N ASP A 21 18.35 -2.77 -21.08
CA ASP A 21 19.76 -2.43 -21.12
C ASP A 21 20.59 -3.34 -20.19
N GLU A 22 21.89 -3.08 -20.09
CA GLU A 22 22.85 -3.85 -19.25
C GLU A 22 22.62 -3.66 -17.73
N LYS A 23 21.75 -2.71 -17.33
CA LYS A 23 21.36 -2.43 -15.96
C LYS A 23 19.94 -2.90 -15.65
N TYR A 24 19.33 -3.71 -16.53
CA TYR A 24 17.93 -4.14 -16.42
C TYR A 24 16.93 -2.98 -16.36
N GLN A 25 17.24 -1.85 -17.00
CA GLN A 25 16.30 -0.77 -17.27
C GLN A 25 15.66 -1.00 -18.63
N ILE A 26 14.40 -0.62 -18.81
CA ILE A 26 13.70 -0.78 -20.08
C ILE A 26 14.23 0.25 -21.10
N LYS A 27 14.91 -0.25 -22.11
CA LYS A 27 15.51 0.56 -23.16
C LYS A 27 14.48 0.96 -24.22
N THR A 28 13.63 0.02 -24.62
CA THR A 28 12.62 0.28 -25.65
C THR A 28 11.48 -0.73 -25.62
N LEU A 29 10.27 -0.26 -25.84
CA LEU A 29 9.10 -1.07 -26.15
C LEU A 29 9.14 -1.44 -27.64
N VAL A 30 9.13 -2.73 -27.94
CA VAL A 30 9.26 -3.23 -29.33
C VAL A 30 7.89 -3.45 -29.97
N ASN A 31 6.97 -4.11 -29.25
CA ASN A 31 5.65 -4.43 -29.76
C ASN A 31 4.61 -4.56 -28.64
N VAL A 32 3.35 -4.26 -28.95
CA VAL A 32 2.20 -4.47 -28.09
C VAL A 32 1.30 -5.53 -28.74
N TYR A 33 1.16 -6.70 -28.08
CA TYR A 33 0.34 -7.79 -28.57
C TYR A 33 -1.10 -7.71 -28.04
N ASN A 34 -1.25 -7.30 -26.76
CA ASN A 34 -2.55 -7.22 -26.12
C ASN A 34 -2.66 -5.95 -25.25
N ALA A 35 -3.14 -4.86 -25.87
CA ALA A 35 -3.24 -3.56 -25.21
C ALA A 35 -4.19 -3.55 -24.00
N LYS A 36 -5.24 -4.39 -23.99
CA LYS A 36 -6.20 -4.47 -22.88
C LYS A 36 -5.59 -5.01 -21.60
N HIS A 37 -4.63 -5.93 -21.72
CA HIS A 37 -3.91 -6.54 -20.62
C HIS A 37 -2.64 -5.77 -20.22
N THR A 38 -2.36 -4.61 -20.83
CA THR A 38 -1.24 -3.78 -20.39
C THR A 38 -1.52 -3.22 -18.99
N PRO A 39 -0.51 -3.14 -18.11
CA PRO A 39 -0.69 -2.49 -16.81
C PRO A 39 -1.24 -1.07 -16.98
N VAL A 40 -2.19 -0.72 -16.13
CA VAL A 40 -2.89 0.58 -16.20
C VAL A 40 -1.89 1.73 -16.08
N GLY A 41 -2.04 2.76 -16.91
CA GLY A 41 -1.19 3.95 -16.91
C GLY A 41 0.10 3.84 -17.74
N ILE A 42 0.35 2.73 -18.47
CA ILE A 42 1.52 2.62 -19.36
C ILE A 42 1.24 3.19 -20.76
N LEU A 43 0.31 2.60 -21.49
CA LEU A 43 0.06 3.01 -22.88
C LEU A 43 -0.66 4.35 -22.99
N ASN A 44 -1.50 4.67 -22.02
CA ASN A 44 -2.30 5.88 -21.95
C ASN A 44 -1.73 6.90 -20.95
N ASN A 45 -0.44 6.85 -20.64
CA ASN A 45 0.16 7.81 -19.72
C ASN A 45 0.08 9.22 -20.32
N TYR A 46 -0.38 10.18 -19.54
CA TYR A 46 -0.57 11.56 -20.01
C TYR A 46 0.75 12.28 -20.33
N THR A 47 1.81 12.00 -19.57
CA THR A 47 3.09 12.71 -19.65
C THR A 47 4.22 11.91 -20.28
N LEU A 48 4.13 10.58 -20.27
CA LEU A 48 5.21 9.68 -20.68
C LEU A 48 4.87 8.98 -21.98
N SER A 49 5.89 8.73 -22.80
CA SER A 49 5.78 7.77 -23.91
C SER A 49 5.49 6.36 -23.38
N ALA A 50 5.00 5.46 -24.23
CA ALA A 50 4.75 4.08 -23.84
C ALA A 50 6.01 3.37 -23.32
N THR A 51 7.19 3.66 -23.90
CA THR A 51 8.49 3.14 -23.40
C THR A 51 8.81 3.70 -22.02
N ASP A 52 8.70 5.03 -21.85
CA ASP A 52 8.98 5.66 -20.56
C ASP A 52 7.95 5.27 -19.50
N GLY A 53 6.67 5.10 -19.90
CA GLY A 53 5.62 4.57 -19.04
C GLY A 53 5.91 3.15 -18.53
N LEU A 54 6.41 2.28 -19.42
CA LEU A 54 6.82 0.93 -19.06
C LEU A 54 8.06 0.94 -18.15
N GLN A 55 9.05 1.81 -18.43
CA GLN A 55 10.21 2.00 -17.56
C GLN A 55 9.80 2.54 -16.19
N TYR A 56 8.89 3.50 -16.15
CA TYR A 56 8.33 4.03 -14.90
C TYR A 56 7.65 2.92 -14.07
N TRP A 57 6.78 2.13 -14.70
CA TRP A 57 6.13 1.00 -14.05
C TRP A 57 7.13 -0.03 -13.52
N TRP A 58 8.16 -0.39 -14.30
CA TRP A 58 9.21 -1.31 -13.90
C TRP A 58 10.01 -0.80 -12.70
N SER A 59 10.46 0.45 -12.74
CA SER A 59 11.27 1.05 -11.67
C SER A 59 10.48 1.22 -10.36
N HIS A 60 9.17 1.51 -10.44
CA HIS A 60 8.30 1.64 -9.27
C HIS A 60 7.79 0.31 -8.74
N ARG A 61 8.07 -0.78 -9.43
CA ARG A 61 7.82 -2.13 -8.96
C ARG A 61 8.98 -2.66 -8.09
N THR A 62 10.14 -2.05 -8.17
CA THR A 62 11.32 -2.44 -7.38
C THR A 62 11.23 -1.91 -5.95
N ILE A 63 12.07 -2.48 -5.07
CA ILE A 63 12.29 -1.93 -3.73
C ILE A 63 12.79 -0.48 -3.87
N PRO A 64 12.20 0.50 -3.14
CA PRO A 64 12.66 1.88 -3.19
C PRO A 64 14.12 2.01 -2.76
N ALA A 65 14.92 2.77 -3.54
CA ALA A 65 16.34 3.01 -3.22
C ALA A 65 16.55 3.73 -1.88
N SER A 66 15.52 4.46 -1.39
CA SER A 66 15.53 5.13 -0.08
C SER A 66 15.39 4.18 1.12
N ARG A 67 15.15 2.88 0.90
CA ARG A 67 15.05 1.92 2.00
C ARG A 67 16.40 1.77 2.70
N ASN A 68 16.37 1.87 4.03
CA ASN A 68 17.57 1.84 4.86
C ASN A 68 18.46 0.62 4.57
N ASN A 69 19.77 0.87 4.46
CA ASN A 69 20.80 -0.15 4.28
C ASN A 69 20.71 -1.02 3.02
N LEU A 70 19.90 -0.60 2.02
CA LEU A 70 19.67 -1.37 0.79
C LEU A 70 20.94 -1.54 -0.04
N GLU A 71 21.76 -0.48 -0.21
CA GLU A 71 23.01 -0.52 -0.99
C GLU A 71 23.96 -1.59 -0.48
N ASN A 72 24.23 -1.64 0.84
CA ASN A 72 25.10 -2.66 1.45
C ASN A 72 24.57 -4.08 1.23
N LYS A 73 23.25 -4.25 1.18
CA LYS A 73 22.63 -5.56 0.93
C LYS A 73 22.72 -5.97 -0.54
N LEU A 74 22.61 -5.03 -1.47
CA LEU A 74 22.85 -5.30 -2.89
C LEU A 74 24.30 -5.67 -3.16
N GLU A 75 25.25 -4.99 -2.53
CA GLU A 75 26.67 -5.36 -2.59
C GLU A 75 26.93 -6.78 -2.06
N LEU A 76 26.33 -7.15 -0.93
CA LEU A 76 26.45 -8.51 -0.38
C LEU A 76 25.91 -9.59 -1.33
N LEU A 77 24.90 -9.25 -2.15
CA LEU A 77 24.31 -10.12 -3.15
C LEU A 77 25.07 -10.13 -4.49
N ASP A 78 26.09 -9.29 -4.65
CA ASP A 78 26.75 -9.00 -5.93
C ASP A 78 25.74 -8.57 -7.01
N ILE A 79 24.80 -7.68 -6.62
CA ILE A 79 23.74 -7.13 -7.47
C ILE A 79 23.92 -5.63 -7.61
N LYS A 80 23.86 -5.12 -8.87
CA LYS A 80 24.15 -3.72 -9.18
C LYS A 80 23.03 -2.75 -8.78
N ASN A 81 21.78 -3.20 -8.82
CA ASN A 81 20.62 -2.35 -8.54
C ASN A 81 19.35 -3.19 -8.28
N THR A 82 18.29 -2.54 -7.83
CA THR A 82 17.02 -3.19 -7.51
C THR A 82 16.26 -3.75 -8.73
N SER A 83 16.50 -3.21 -9.93
CA SER A 83 15.93 -3.76 -11.17
C SER A 83 16.53 -5.11 -11.53
N GLU A 84 17.83 -5.30 -11.28
CA GLU A 84 18.48 -6.60 -11.43
C GLU A 84 17.93 -7.61 -10.41
N LEU A 85 17.70 -7.18 -9.17
CA LEU A 85 17.10 -8.01 -8.13
C LEU A 85 15.67 -8.45 -8.54
N LEU A 86 14.85 -7.52 -9.00
CA LEU A 86 13.50 -7.79 -9.47
C LEU A 86 13.50 -8.73 -10.69
N HIS A 87 14.44 -8.54 -11.62
CA HIS A 87 14.60 -9.43 -12.77
C HIS A 87 14.86 -10.89 -12.37
N LYS A 88 15.65 -11.15 -11.31
CA LYS A 88 15.95 -12.51 -10.83
C LYS A 88 14.70 -13.26 -10.34
N SER A 89 13.62 -12.57 -10.01
CA SER A 89 12.31 -13.14 -9.66
C SER A 89 11.26 -12.93 -10.74
N PHE A 90 11.67 -12.79 -12.00
CA PHE A 90 10.77 -12.56 -13.14
C PHE A 90 9.83 -11.36 -13.00
N GLY A 91 10.13 -10.41 -12.14
CA GLY A 91 9.25 -9.29 -11.84
C GLY A 91 7.94 -9.66 -11.15
N LEU A 92 7.82 -10.85 -10.59
CA LEU A 92 6.63 -11.34 -9.91
C LEU A 92 6.29 -10.52 -8.65
N SER A 93 5.00 -10.45 -8.34
CA SER A 93 4.45 -9.78 -7.15
C SER A 93 3.28 -10.56 -6.56
N LEU A 94 2.94 -10.27 -5.31
CA LEU A 94 1.69 -10.69 -4.67
C LEU A 94 0.59 -9.62 -4.74
N THR A 95 0.76 -8.57 -5.55
CA THR A 95 -0.24 -7.52 -5.72
C THR A 95 -0.97 -7.58 -7.05
N ASP A 96 -0.33 -8.17 -8.07
CA ASP A 96 -0.86 -8.30 -9.42
C ASP A 96 -0.33 -9.56 -10.12
N HIS A 97 -0.71 -9.78 -11.39
CA HIS A 97 -0.41 -10.98 -12.16
C HIS A 97 0.56 -10.73 -13.33
N TYR A 98 1.32 -9.62 -13.27
CA TYR A 98 2.32 -9.29 -14.28
C TYR A 98 3.67 -9.90 -13.96
N TRP A 99 4.34 -10.39 -14.99
CA TRP A 99 5.68 -10.93 -14.91
C TRP A 99 6.40 -10.85 -16.25
N ILE A 100 7.72 -11.02 -16.23
CA ILE A 100 8.55 -10.96 -17.43
C ILE A 100 9.14 -12.32 -17.75
N MET A 101 9.26 -12.64 -19.04
CA MET A 101 9.82 -13.88 -19.55
C MET A 101 10.83 -13.57 -20.63
N PRO A 102 12.05 -14.17 -20.63
CA PRO A 102 12.94 -14.13 -21.80
C PRO A 102 12.21 -14.69 -23.02
N GLU A 103 12.31 -14.01 -24.18
CA GLU A 103 11.61 -14.44 -25.40
C GLU A 103 12.00 -15.86 -25.85
N SER A 104 13.21 -16.30 -25.48
CA SER A 104 13.75 -17.63 -25.84
C SER A 104 13.31 -18.76 -24.91
N THR A 105 12.46 -18.50 -23.92
CA THR A 105 12.01 -19.50 -22.93
C THR A 105 10.52 -19.76 -23.01
N GLU A 106 10.09 -20.91 -22.47
CA GLU A 106 8.69 -21.26 -22.33
C GLU A 106 8.41 -21.56 -20.85
N LEU A 107 7.89 -20.57 -20.15
CA LEU A 107 7.42 -20.68 -18.77
C LEU A 107 5.92 -20.39 -18.72
N LYS A 108 5.23 -21.04 -17.79
CA LYS A 108 3.80 -20.84 -17.55
C LYS A 108 3.57 -20.15 -16.21
N TRP A 109 2.54 -19.36 -16.14
CA TRP A 109 2.13 -18.68 -14.92
C TRP A 109 1.96 -19.62 -13.72
N HIS A 110 1.27 -20.73 -13.92
CA HIS A 110 1.04 -21.74 -12.88
C HIS A 110 2.33 -22.25 -12.23
N ASP A 111 3.41 -22.36 -12.98
CA ASP A 111 4.67 -22.93 -12.47
C ASP A 111 5.49 -21.95 -11.60
N ILE A 112 5.20 -20.63 -11.67
CA ILE A 112 6.09 -19.62 -11.09
C ILE A 112 5.41 -18.60 -10.17
N ASN A 113 4.07 -18.46 -10.22
CA ASN A 113 3.37 -17.44 -9.44
C ASN A 113 3.46 -17.68 -7.93
N TYR A 114 3.36 -16.59 -7.15
CA TYR A 114 3.44 -16.65 -5.68
C TYR A 114 2.10 -16.96 -4.99
N TYR A 115 1.00 -17.04 -5.73
CA TYR A 115 -0.31 -17.37 -5.18
C TYR A 115 -0.46 -18.87 -4.91
N GLU A 116 0.09 -19.70 -5.80
CA GLU A 116 -0.01 -21.15 -5.76
C GLU A 116 1.29 -21.82 -5.32
N ASN A 117 2.44 -21.20 -5.60
CA ASN A 117 3.75 -21.76 -5.30
C ASN A 117 4.37 -21.13 -4.05
N ASP A 118 5.20 -21.91 -3.36
CA ASP A 118 6.01 -21.42 -2.27
C ASP A 118 7.11 -20.48 -2.78
N PHE A 119 7.50 -19.55 -1.96
CA PHE A 119 8.58 -18.61 -2.24
C PHE A 119 9.61 -18.57 -1.11
N SER A 120 10.79 -18.09 -1.43
CA SER A 120 11.88 -17.97 -0.47
C SER A 120 11.70 -16.76 0.45
N ASP A 121 12.02 -16.93 1.71
CA ASP A 121 12.14 -15.85 2.70
C ASP A 121 13.56 -15.23 2.79
N ASN A 122 14.48 -15.65 1.92
CA ASN A 122 15.88 -15.21 1.98
C ASN A 122 16.02 -13.70 1.80
N ILE A 123 15.33 -13.11 0.83
CA ILE A 123 15.30 -11.66 0.60
C ILE A 123 14.66 -10.94 1.80
N GLY A 124 13.53 -11.45 2.29
CA GLY A 124 12.87 -10.92 3.49
C GLY A 124 13.80 -10.95 4.70
N LYS A 125 14.48 -12.05 4.98
CA LYS A 125 15.47 -12.15 6.06
C LYS A 125 16.62 -11.17 5.86
N LEU A 126 17.14 -11.04 4.66
CA LEU A 126 18.24 -10.14 4.37
C LEU A 126 17.86 -8.67 4.61
N LEU A 127 16.71 -8.23 4.12
CA LEU A 127 16.28 -6.84 4.14
C LEU A 127 15.55 -6.45 5.43
N PHE A 128 14.74 -7.35 5.97
CA PHE A 128 13.89 -7.09 7.13
C PHE A 128 14.59 -7.50 8.44
N ASP A 129 15.16 -8.70 8.49
CA ASP A 129 15.84 -9.20 9.68
C ASP A 129 17.31 -8.74 9.79
N ASN A 130 17.77 -8.01 8.77
CA ASN A 130 19.09 -7.38 8.69
C ASN A 130 20.26 -8.37 8.86
N ILE A 131 20.13 -9.58 8.32
CA ILE A 131 21.22 -10.56 8.33
C ILE A 131 22.39 -10.07 7.46
N ASN A 132 23.63 -10.39 7.86
CA ASN A 132 24.86 -9.96 7.18
C ASN A 132 25.63 -11.12 6.54
N GLN A 133 25.07 -12.32 6.55
CA GLN A 133 25.64 -13.50 5.91
C GLN A 133 24.58 -14.17 5.05
N LEU A 134 24.96 -14.54 3.83
CA LEU A 134 24.07 -15.27 2.94
C LEU A 134 24.15 -16.76 3.23
N PRO A 135 23.03 -17.51 3.20
CA PRO A 135 23.08 -18.96 3.21
C PRO A 135 23.71 -19.49 1.90
N ASP A 136 24.33 -20.68 1.96
CA ASP A 136 25.03 -21.29 0.81
C ASP A 136 24.11 -21.45 -0.42
N ASN A 137 22.82 -21.67 -0.20
CA ASN A 137 21.80 -21.84 -1.25
C ASN A 137 20.84 -20.66 -1.26
N PHE A 138 21.34 -19.41 -1.44
CA PHE A 138 20.50 -18.23 -1.48
C PHE A 138 19.54 -18.27 -2.67
N ASN A 139 18.25 -18.13 -2.38
CA ASN A 139 17.19 -18.16 -3.39
C ASN A 139 16.55 -16.77 -3.56
N TYR A 140 16.62 -16.24 -4.77
CA TYR A 140 16.08 -14.93 -5.14
C TYR A 140 14.57 -14.94 -5.41
N ASN A 141 13.93 -16.12 -5.48
CA ASN A 141 12.51 -16.23 -5.76
C ASN A 141 11.66 -15.80 -4.56
N SER A 142 11.40 -14.49 -4.48
CA SER A 142 10.70 -13.86 -3.34
C SER A 142 9.84 -12.69 -3.80
N PRO A 143 8.60 -12.55 -3.30
CA PRO A 143 7.77 -11.38 -3.54
C PRO A 143 8.34 -10.11 -2.88
N ASP A 144 9.31 -10.23 -1.97
CA ASP A 144 9.98 -9.09 -1.34
C ASP A 144 10.76 -8.24 -2.34
N ASN A 145 11.14 -8.80 -3.50
CA ASN A 145 11.81 -8.08 -4.58
C ASN A 145 10.94 -6.98 -5.20
N SER A 146 9.62 -7.07 -5.05
CA SER A 146 8.62 -6.13 -5.59
C SER A 146 7.86 -5.37 -4.49
N SER A 147 8.39 -5.29 -3.27
CA SER A 147 7.71 -4.63 -2.16
C SER A 147 7.93 -3.11 -2.16
N ASP A 148 6.89 -2.32 -2.45
CA ASP A 148 6.90 -0.84 -2.41
C ASP A 148 6.92 -0.27 -0.98
N GLY A 149 7.32 1.00 -0.84
CA GLY A 149 7.31 1.77 0.41
C GLY A 149 8.59 1.69 1.24
N ASN A 150 8.80 2.71 2.09
CA ASN A 150 10.04 2.91 2.85
C ASN A 150 10.13 2.05 4.12
N LEU A 151 9.00 1.70 4.73
CA LEU A 151 8.99 0.83 5.90
C LEU A 151 9.54 -0.54 5.60
N GLN A 152 10.23 -1.09 6.58
CA GLN A 152 10.63 -2.49 6.55
C GLN A 152 9.38 -3.37 6.47
N LYS A 153 9.33 -4.24 5.49
CA LYS A 153 8.27 -5.22 5.30
C LYS A 153 8.80 -6.47 4.62
N LYS A 154 8.15 -7.57 4.89
CA LYS A 154 8.40 -8.86 4.23
C LYS A 154 7.13 -9.66 4.05
N TRP A 155 7.10 -10.44 3.01
CA TRP A 155 6.09 -11.47 2.80
C TRP A 155 6.48 -12.77 3.50
N ALA A 156 5.49 -13.48 3.99
CA ALA A 156 5.65 -14.81 4.55
C ALA A 156 4.44 -15.68 4.23
N ILE A 157 4.61 -17.00 4.37
CA ILE A 157 3.51 -17.95 4.37
C ILE A 157 3.35 -18.39 5.82
N ASP A 158 2.17 -18.20 6.40
CA ASP A 158 1.91 -18.61 7.77
C ASP A 158 1.69 -20.13 7.87
N GLU A 159 1.53 -20.62 9.10
CA GLU A 159 1.37 -22.06 9.39
C GLU A 159 0.11 -22.68 8.72
N SER A 160 -0.86 -21.85 8.33
CA SER A 160 -2.07 -22.26 7.62
C SER A 160 -1.96 -22.17 6.10
N GLY A 161 -0.80 -21.76 5.57
CA GLY A 161 -0.55 -21.57 4.14
C GLY A 161 -1.01 -20.22 3.58
N VAL A 162 -1.45 -19.30 4.45
CA VAL A 162 -1.89 -17.96 4.04
C VAL A 162 -0.68 -17.05 3.80
N ARG A 163 -0.68 -16.33 2.67
CA ARG A 163 0.31 -15.31 2.36
C ARG A 163 0.03 -14.08 3.22
N VAL A 164 0.98 -13.69 4.05
CA VAL A 164 0.86 -12.56 4.98
C VAL A 164 1.95 -11.53 4.74
N LEU A 165 1.61 -10.26 4.88
CA LEU A 165 2.56 -9.16 4.88
C LEU A 165 2.86 -8.77 6.32
N ILE A 166 4.15 -8.78 6.68
CA ILE A 166 4.68 -8.35 7.98
C ILE A 166 5.32 -6.99 7.81
N LYS A 167 4.90 -5.98 8.59
CA LYS A 167 5.37 -4.59 8.49
C LYS A 167 5.81 -4.05 9.86
N GLY A 168 6.75 -3.11 9.85
CA GLY A 168 7.18 -2.38 11.03
C GLY A 168 8.44 -2.93 11.66
N GLY A 169 8.56 -2.83 12.98
CA GLY A 169 9.75 -3.23 13.73
C GLY A 169 10.83 -2.15 13.78
N ASP A 170 10.53 -0.94 13.34
CA ASP A 170 11.45 0.18 13.49
C ASP A 170 11.50 0.63 14.95
N VAL A 171 12.73 0.78 15.44
CA VAL A 171 12.99 1.28 16.79
C VAL A 171 12.58 2.75 16.94
N PHE A 172 12.65 3.50 15.83
CA PHE A 172 12.34 4.94 15.79
C PHE A 172 10.84 5.24 15.61
N SER A 173 10.06 4.26 15.14
CA SER A 173 8.61 4.36 14.96
C SER A 173 7.86 3.23 15.66
N PRO A 174 7.94 3.14 17.00
CA PRO A 174 7.39 2.02 17.76
C PRO A 174 5.86 2.01 17.80
N GLN A 175 5.20 3.09 17.35
CA GLN A 175 3.75 3.25 17.39
C GLN A 175 3.05 2.72 16.14
N GLU A 176 3.71 2.71 14.99
CA GLU A 176 3.08 2.48 13.68
C GLU A 176 2.37 1.13 13.57
N ALA A 177 3.03 0.03 14.05
CA ALA A 177 2.42 -1.28 14.07
C ALA A 177 1.13 -1.34 14.93
N PHE A 178 1.10 -0.58 16.01
CA PHE A 178 -0.07 -0.46 16.88
C PHE A 178 -1.19 0.34 16.22
N ASN A 179 -0.84 1.43 15.51
CA ASN A 179 -1.81 2.23 14.76
C ASN A 179 -2.52 1.43 13.68
N GLU A 180 -1.81 0.55 12.95
CA GLU A 180 -2.43 -0.37 11.97
C GLU A 180 -3.49 -1.25 12.64
N VAL A 181 -3.19 -1.80 13.82
CA VAL A 181 -4.12 -2.66 14.56
C VAL A 181 -5.29 -1.86 15.13
N ILE A 182 -5.06 -0.64 15.64
CA ILE A 182 -6.12 0.25 16.10
C ILE A 182 -7.05 0.63 14.95
N ALA A 183 -6.48 1.04 13.82
CA ALA A 183 -7.23 1.39 12.62
C ALA A 183 -8.06 0.20 12.11
N SER A 184 -7.45 -0.99 12.02
CA SER A 184 -8.16 -2.22 11.65
C SER A 184 -9.37 -2.46 12.55
N LYS A 185 -9.23 -2.28 13.88
CA LYS A 185 -10.34 -2.42 14.82
C LYS A 185 -11.44 -1.36 14.63
N VAL A 186 -11.07 -0.12 14.32
CA VAL A 186 -12.03 0.95 13.99
C VAL A 186 -12.83 0.59 12.73
N PHE A 187 -12.15 0.19 11.65
CA PHE A 187 -12.82 -0.22 10.41
C PHE A 187 -13.71 -1.44 10.60
N GLU A 188 -13.26 -2.44 11.37
CA GLU A 188 -14.06 -3.62 11.74
C GLU A 188 -15.37 -3.23 12.43
N LEU A 189 -15.31 -2.41 13.48
CA LEU A 189 -16.46 -1.96 14.24
C LEU A 189 -17.46 -1.15 13.39
N LEU A 190 -16.97 -0.43 12.40
CA LEU A 190 -17.77 0.35 11.45
C LEU A 190 -18.23 -0.48 10.23
N ASN A 191 -17.84 -1.74 10.14
CA ASN A 191 -18.14 -2.64 9.04
C ASN A 191 -17.69 -2.08 7.66
N ILE A 192 -16.48 -1.50 7.64
CA ILE A 192 -15.82 -1.00 6.41
C ILE A 192 -14.78 -2.04 5.98
N PRO A 193 -14.74 -2.43 4.68
CA PRO A 193 -13.73 -3.36 4.18
C PRO A 193 -12.30 -2.86 4.41
N HIS A 194 -11.49 -3.67 5.09
CA HIS A 194 -10.11 -3.30 5.46
C HIS A 194 -9.19 -4.51 5.53
N ALA A 195 -7.89 -4.27 5.45
CA ALA A 195 -6.87 -5.25 5.74
C ALA A 195 -6.87 -5.55 7.25
N ASN A 196 -7.01 -6.83 7.60
CA ASN A 196 -7.16 -7.25 8.99
C ASN A 196 -5.79 -7.38 9.67
N TYR A 197 -5.33 -6.29 10.28
CA TYR A 197 -4.04 -6.26 10.95
C TYR A 197 -4.09 -6.88 12.35
N LYS A 198 -3.07 -7.69 12.65
CA LYS A 198 -2.78 -8.24 13.99
C LYS A 198 -1.40 -7.81 14.43
N LEU A 199 -1.20 -7.71 15.76
CA LEU A 199 0.10 -7.43 16.33
C LEU A 199 0.91 -8.73 16.48
N LEU A 200 2.16 -8.70 16.04
CA LEU A 200 3.16 -9.76 16.24
C LEU A 200 4.31 -9.20 17.08
N GLU A 201 4.65 -9.86 18.16
CA GLU A 201 5.79 -9.51 19.01
C GLU A 201 6.99 -10.41 18.69
N ASP A 202 8.11 -9.82 18.36
CA ASP A 202 9.42 -10.47 18.38
C ASP A 202 10.07 -10.23 19.75
N LYS A 203 9.98 -11.22 20.62
CA LYS A 203 10.49 -11.13 21.99
C LYS A 203 12.01 -11.04 22.09
N GLU A 204 12.72 -11.62 21.12
CA GLU A 204 14.19 -11.60 21.11
C GLU A 204 14.70 -10.22 20.73
N LYS A 205 14.17 -9.64 19.66
CA LYS A 205 14.51 -8.29 19.20
C LYS A 205 13.82 -7.19 19.99
N LYS A 206 12.82 -7.54 20.80
CA LYS A 206 11.97 -6.59 21.55
C LYS A 206 11.33 -5.55 20.64
N VAL A 207 10.74 -5.98 19.53
CA VAL A 207 10.02 -5.13 18.56
C VAL A 207 8.65 -5.71 18.26
N PHE A 208 7.77 -4.85 17.78
CA PHE A 208 6.42 -5.22 17.35
C PHE A 208 6.24 -4.99 15.86
N TYR A 209 5.55 -5.91 15.21
CA TYR A 209 5.18 -5.86 13.82
C TYR A 209 3.67 -5.87 13.68
N SER A 210 3.15 -5.28 12.62
CA SER A 210 1.78 -5.52 12.17
C SER A 210 1.79 -6.58 11.08
N VAL A 211 0.83 -7.51 11.15
CA VAL A 211 0.71 -8.63 10.21
C VAL A 211 -0.70 -8.64 9.64
N THR A 212 -0.82 -8.74 8.31
CA THR A 212 -2.11 -8.82 7.63
C THR A 212 -2.07 -9.87 6.52
N PRO A 213 -3.15 -10.64 6.32
CA PRO A 213 -3.30 -11.49 5.15
C PRO A 213 -3.27 -10.67 3.86
N ASN A 214 -2.76 -11.27 2.79
CA ASN A 214 -2.88 -10.71 1.46
C ASN A 214 -4.37 -10.62 1.07
N PHE A 215 -4.81 -9.48 0.57
CA PHE A 215 -6.19 -9.26 0.10
C PHE A 215 -6.36 -9.48 -1.41
N THR A 216 -5.27 -9.70 -2.14
CA THR A 216 -5.30 -10.19 -3.53
C THR A 216 -5.31 -11.72 -3.56
N SER A 217 -5.62 -12.29 -4.69
CA SER A 217 -5.67 -13.74 -4.89
C SER A 217 -5.24 -14.09 -6.32
N GLU A 218 -5.21 -15.36 -6.65
CA GLU A 218 -4.93 -15.85 -8.00
C GLU A 218 -5.79 -15.18 -9.09
N ASN A 219 -7.00 -14.74 -8.76
CA ASN A 219 -7.94 -14.15 -9.72
C ASN A 219 -8.22 -12.66 -9.46
N ILE A 220 -7.71 -12.08 -8.39
CA ILE A 220 -7.94 -10.69 -8.01
C ILE A 220 -6.62 -9.96 -7.85
N GLU A 221 -6.45 -8.89 -8.60
CA GLU A 221 -5.28 -8.02 -8.54
C GLU A 221 -5.63 -6.64 -7.99
N PHE A 222 -4.64 -5.95 -7.47
CA PHE A 222 -4.73 -4.61 -6.93
C PHE A 222 -4.08 -3.60 -7.87
N ILE A 223 -4.82 -2.55 -8.22
CA ILE A 223 -4.32 -1.42 -8.99
C ILE A 223 -4.46 -0.17 -8.12
N ASN A 224 -3.33 0.43 -7.72
CA ASN A 224 -3.36 1.64 -6.91
C ASN A 224 -3.91 2.85 -7.71
N ALA A 225 -4.50 3.81 -7.01
CA ALA A 225 -5.11 4.99 -7.62
C ALA A 225 -4.11 5.86 -8.40
N ASN A 226 -2.81 5.79 -8.08
CA ASN A 226 -1.78 6.50 -8.81
C ASN A 226 -1.65 6.04 -10.27
N HIS A 227 -1.85 4.74 -10.53
CA HIS A 227 -1.83 4.21 -11.90
C HIS A 227 -3.02 4.73 -12.72
N ILE A 228 -4.19 4.88 -12.09
CA ILE A 228 -5.36 5.51 -12.74
C ILE A 228 -5.03 6.96 -13.09
N MET A 229 -4.54 7.73 -12.11
CA MET A 229 -4.24 9.15 -12.30
C MET A 229 -3.12 9.42 -13.30
N ALA A 230 -2.20 8.48 -13.52
CA ALA A 230 -1.14 8.62 -14.51
C ALA A 230 -1.66 8.75 -15.96
N SER A 231 -2.88 8.33 -16.23
CA SER A 231 -3.52 8.44 -17.55
C SER A 231 -4.15 9.81 -17.82
N PHE A 232 -4.18 10.70 -16.84
CA PHE A 232 -4.90 11.97 -16.92
C PHE A 232 -4.01 13.17 -16.62
N PRO A 233 -4.32 14.36 -17.19
CA PRO A 233 -3.62 15.59 -16.85
C PRO A 233 -3.82 15.95 -15.37
N PRO A 234 -2.94 16.74 -14.77
CA PRO A 234 -3.19 17.28 -13.44
C PRO A 234 -4.50 18.10 -13.38
N ALA A 235 -5.21 18.01 -12.25
CA ALA A 235 -6.40 18.80 -12.03
C ALA A 235 -6.10 20.31 -12.19
N LYS A 236 -6.95 21.03 -12.93
CA LYS A 236 -6.82 22.49 -13.09
C LYS A 236 -7.05 23.19 -11.74
N GLN A 237 -6.49 24.41 -11.61
CA GLN A 237 -6.80 25.26 -10.47
C GLN A 237 -8.32 25.50 -10.37
N ASN A 238 -8.82 25.54 -9.13
CA ASN A 238 -10.25 25.76 -8.80
C ASN A 238 -11.20 24.60 -9.17
N VAL A 239 -10.69 23.42 -9.57
CA VAL A 239 -11.48 22.21 -9.70
C VAL A 239 -11.49 21.45 -8.37
N ASN A 240 -12.64 20.93 -7.95
CA ASN A 240 -12.70 20.00 -6.83
C ASN A 240 -11.89 18.75 -7.18
N LYS A 241 -10.76 18.55 -6.52
CA LYS A 241 -9.83 17.45 -6.82
C LYS A 241 -10.43 16.07 -6.55
N TYR A 242 -11.36 15.98 -5.60
CA TYR A 242 -12.10 14.74 -5.36
C TYR A 242 -13.00 14.41 -6.55
N GLU A 243 -13.84 15.35 -7.00
CA GLU A 243 -14.72 15.10 -8.17
C GLU A 243 -13.91 14.86 -9.44
N TYR A 244 -12.76 15.50 -9.58
CA TYR A 244 -11.85 15.23 -10.68
C TYR A 244 -11.34 13.78 -10.63
N PHE A 245 -10.91 13.31 -9.45
CA PHE A 245 -10.52 11.90 -9.26
C PHE A 245 -11.64 10.93 -9.61
N ILE A 246 -12.89 11.21 -9.15
CA ILE A 246 -14.05 10.39 -9.48
C ILE A 246 -14.26 10.32 -11.00
N SER A 247 -14.18 11.45 -11.71
CA SER A 247 -14.32 11.49 -13.16
C SER A 247 -13.23 10.67 -13.86
N CYS A 248 -11.98 10.74 -13.41
CA CYS A 248 -10.88 9.94 -13.95
C CYS A 248 -11.12 8.43 -13.74
N CYS A 249 -11.69 8.03 -12.61
CA CYS A 249 -12.07 6.64 -12.36
C CYS A 249 -13.18 6.18 -13.32
N GLU A 250 -14.23 7.00 -13.51
CA GLU A 250 -15.34 6.70 -14.43
C GLU A 250 -14.84 6.59 -15.88
N GLU A 251 -13.98 7.49 -16.34
CA GLU A 251 -13.34 7.43 -17.65
C GLU A 251 -12.44 6.20 -17.83
N SER A 252 -11.88 5.67 -16.72
CA SER A 252 -11.14 4.41 -16.70
C SER A 252 -12.05 3.17 -16.64
N GLY A 253 -13.37 3.34 -16.71
CA GLY A 253 -14.36 2.26 -16.70
C GLY A 253 -14.72 1.75 -15.30
N ILE A 254 -14.35 2.47 -14.23
CA ILE A 254 -14.70 2.10 -12.85
C ILE A 254 -16.02 2.80 -12.50
N LYS A 255 -17.09 2.03 -12.36
CA LYS A 255 -18.40 2.58 -12.04
C LYS A 255 -18.42 3.20 -10.65
N ARG A 256 -18.89 4.43 -10.53
CA ARG A 256 -18.92 5.23 -9.30
C ARG A 256 -19.61 4.51 -8.14
N GLU A 257 -20.71 3.82 -8.41
CA GLU A 257 -21.46 3.07 -7.40
C GLU A 257 -20.70 1.91 -6.77
N LEU A 258 -19.64 1.41 -7.41
CA LEU A 258 -18.82 0.31 -6.87
C LEU A 258 -17.82 0.74 -5.79
N PHE A 259 -17.54 2.04 -5.67
CA PHE A 259 -16.43 2.45 -4.82
C PHE A 259 -16.64 3.75 -4.03
N GLU A 260 -17.52 4.66 -4.46
CA GLU A 260 -17.56 6.01 -3.87
C GLU A 260 -17.92 5.99 -2.39
N LYS A 261 -18.88 5.14 -1.99
CA LYS A 261 -19.26 5.01 -0.58
C LYS A 261 -18.07 4.58 0.29
N ASP A 262 -17.34 3.55 -0.15
CA ASP A 262 -16.21 3.01 0.61
C ASP A 262 -15.04 4.00 0.63
N LEU A 263 -14.79 4.68 -0.50
CA LEU A 263 -13.78 5.73 -0.60
C LEU A 263 -14.05 6.89 0.37
N VAL A 264 -15.29 7.39 0.40
CA VAL A 264 -15.68 8.48 1.30
C VAL A 264 -15.62 8.03 2.75
N SER A 265 -16.06 6.80 3.04
CA SER A 265 -15.99 6.22 4.38
C SER A 265 -14.54 6.07 4.85
N MET A 266 -13.63 5.64 3.98
CA MET A 266 -12.20 5.57 4.25
C MET A 266 -11.64 6.94 4.65
N PHE A 267 -11.88 7.98 3.85
CA PHE A 267 -11.40 9.34 4.15
C PHE A 267 -12.02 9.94 5.42
N PHE A 268 -13.26 9.63 5.70
CA PHE A 268 -13.90 10.06 6.94
C PHE A 268 -13.29 9.37 8.17
N VAL A 269 -12.95 8.09 8.07
CA VAL A 269 -12.26 7.37 9.16
C VAL A 269 -10.78 7.82 9.25
N ASP A 270 -10.11 8.08 8.13
CA ASP A 270 -8.78 8.71 8.14
C ASP A 270 -8.78 10.06 8.87
N TYR A 271 -9.86 10.85 8.70
CA TYR A 271 -10.07 12.07 9.49
C TYR A 271 -10.17 11.75 10.99
N ILE A 272 -10.95 10.74 11.41
CA ILE A 272 -11.07 10.34 12.82
C ILE A 272 -9.73 9.85 13.38
N LEU A 273 -8.98 9.05 12.64
CA LEU A 273 -7.68 8.50 13.06
C LEU A 273 -6.54 9.54 12.96
N GLY A 274 -6.74 10.65 12.28
CA GLY A 274 -5.68 11.61 12.01
C GLY A 274 -4.60 11.06 11.07
N ASN A 275 -4.98 10.21 10.10
CA ASN A 275 -4.05 9.67 9.11
C ASN A 275 -3.59 10.79 8.16
N LYS A 276 -2.28 11.05 8.12
CA LYS A 276 -1.67 12.13 7.31
C LYS A 276 -1.09 11.66 5.98
N ASP A 277 -1.14 10.35 5.68
CA ASP A 277 -0.42 9.76 4.53
C ASP A 277 -1.29 8.96 3.56
N ARG A 278 -2.59 9.24 3.43
CA ARG A 278 -3.48 8.61 2.47
C ARG A 278 -3.26 9.12 1.04
N HIS A 279 -2.07 8.93 0.47
CA HIS A 279 -1.77 9.30 -0.91
C HIS A 279 -2.29 8.24 -1.91
N TYR A 280 -2.28 8.54 -3.22
CA TYR A 280 -2.82 7.69 -4.28
C TYR A 280 -2.22 6.27 -4.37
N ARG A 281 -1.09 5.99 -3.73
CA ARG A 281 -0.52 4.63 -3.66
C ARG A 281 -1.05 3.83 -2.47
N ASN A 282 -1.64 4.47 -1.46
CA ASN A 282 -2.14 3.85 -0.23
C ASN A 282 -3.64 3.51 -0.30
N PHE A 283 -4.23 3.57 -1.49
CA PHE A 283 -5.54 3.04 -1.82
C PHE A 283 -5.65 2.78 -3.32
N GLY A 284 -6.67 2.03 -3.73
CA GLY A 284 -6.87 1.70 -5.13
C GLY A 284 -8.02 0.72 -5.31
N PHE A 285 -8.00 -0.01 -6.40
CA PHE A 285 -9.12 -0.80 -6.85
C PHE A 285 -8.73 -2.26 -7.02
N LEU A 286 -9.68 -3.14 -6.78
CA LEU A 286 -9.58 -4.54 -7.13
C LEU A 286 -10.10 -4.76 -8.55
N ARG A 287 -9.41 -5.62 -9.29
CA ARG A 287 -9.78 -6.02 -10.64
C ARG A 287 -9.66 -7.54 -10.79
N ASP A 288 -10.60 -8.14 -11.48
CA ASP A 288 -10.50 -9.53 -11.90
C ASP A 288 -9.41 -9.65 -12.99
N SER A 289 -8.45 -10.54 -12.79
CA SER A 289 -7.27 -10.65 -13.65
C SER A 289 -7.56 -11.32 -15.01
N GLU A 290 -8.69 -12.03 -15.15
CA GLU A 290 -9.05 -12.70 -16.39
C GLU A 290 -10.02 -11.86 -17.22
N THR A 291 -11.08 -11.37 -16.58
CA THR A 291 -12.14 -10.60 -17.24
C THR A 291 -11.80 -9.10 -17.34
N LEU A 292 -10.84 -8.63 -16.54
CA LEU A 292 -10.47 -7.23 -16.34
C LEU A 292 -11.60 -6.37 -15.77
N GLU A 293 -12.62 -6.99 -15.19
CA GLU A 293 -13.72 -6.29 -14.54
C GLU A 293 -13.30 -5.69 -13.21
N TRP A 294 -13.64 -4.43 -12.98
CA TRP A 294 -13.43 -3.75 -11.72
C TRP A 294 -14.38 -4.28 -10.64
N LYS A 295 -13.84 -4.60 -9.47
CA LYS A 295 -14.59 -5.18 -8.34
C LYS A 295 -14.88 -4.15 -7.23
N GLY A 296 -14.41 -2.91 -7.37
CA GLY A 296 -14.60 -1.83 -6.42
C GLY A 296 -13.33 -1.42 -5.70
N LEU A 297 -13.47 -0.67 -4.61
CA LEU A 297 -12.33 -0.23 -3.80
C LEU A 297 -11.66 -1.44 -3.12
N ALA A 298 -10.34 -1.43 -3.09
CA ALA A 298 -9.59 -2.41 -2.30
C ALA A 298 -9.86 -2.19 -0.79
N PRO A 299 -9.73 -3.24 0.04
CA PRO A 299 -9.78 -3.09 1.49
C PRO A 299 -8.83 -1.99 1.96
N VAL A 300 -9.25 -1.18 2.94
CA VAL A 300 -8.40 -0.10 3.47
C VAL A 300 -7.15 -0.67 4.12
N PHE A 301 -5.99 -0.15 3.78
CA PHE A 301 -4.69 -0.57 4.31
C PHE A 301 -3.77 0.64 4.51
N ASP A 302 -2.62 0.43 5.13
CA ASP A 302 -1.56 1.45 5.31
C ASP A 302 -2.07 2.69 6.06
N THR A 303 -2.57 2.46 7.29
CA THR A 303 -3.11 3.50 8.19
C THR A 303 -2.19 3.74 9.38
N GLY A 304 -0.99 3.19 9.39
CA GLY A 304 -0.02 3.28 10.49
C GLY A 304 0.43 4.71 10.79
N ASN A 305 0.46 5.58 9.77
CA ASN A 305 0.85 6.98 9.91
C ASN A 305 -0.30 7.87 10.41
N SER A 306 -0.85 7.51 11.55
CA SER A 306 -1.99 8.16 12.23
C SER A 306 -1.72 8.36 13.72
N LEU A 307 -2.67 8.93 14.44
CA LEU A 307 -2.64 9.09 15.89
C LEU A 307 -1.34 9.73 16.40
N PHE A 308 -0.88 10.80 15.73
CA PHE A 308 0.35 11.55 16.05
C PHE A 308 1.66 10.76 15.89
N GLU A 309 1.64 9.65 15.15
CA GLU A 309 2.88 8.96 14.79
C GLU A 309 3.89 9.94 14.18
N GLY A 310 5.19 9.79 14.51
CA GLY A 310 6.29 10.65 14.05
C GLY A 310 6.45 11.98 14.79
N LEU A 311 5.57 12.35 15.74
CA LEU A 311 5.80 13.48 16.63
C LEU A 311 6.57 13.06 17.87
N ALA A 312 7.52 13.90 18.32
CA ALA A 312 8.22 13.67 19.57
C ALA A 312 7.29 13.93 20.78
N ASP A 313 7.53 13.24 21.89
CA ASP A 313 6.69 13.37 23.10
C ASP A 313 6.67 14.82 23.62
N ILE A 314 7.77 15.56 23.46
CA ILE A 314 7.87 16.97 23.89
C ILE A 314 6.95 17.90 23.07
N ASP A 315 6.60 17.52 21.85
CA ASP A 315 5.73 18.32 20.98
C ASP A 315 4.25 18.05 21.24
N LEU A 316 3.96 17.05 22.07
CA LEU A 316 2.60 16.65 22.42
C LEU A 316 2.09 17.46 23.63
N HIS A 317 1.87 18.75 23.45
CA HIS A 317 1.31 19.64 24.49
C HIS A 317 -0.22 19.61 24.55
N ASP A 318 -0.81 19.98 25.68
CA ASP A 318 -2.27 20.04 25.87
C ASP A 318 -2.98 20.91 24.81
N ASN A 319 -2.33 21.97 24.33
CA ASN A 319 -2.85 22.87 23.31
C ASN A 319 -2.86 22.26 21.89
N TYR A 320 -2.14 21.16 21.64
CA TYR A 320 -2.07 20.53 20.34
C TYR A 320 -3.40 19.88 19.93
N PHE A 321 -4.23 19.52 20.88
CA PHE A 321 -5.53 18.89 20.61
C PHE A 321 -6.54 19.86 20.01
N THR A 322 -6.45 21.17 20.30
CA THR A 322 -7.27 22.19 19.67
C THR A 322 -6.90 22.44 18.21
N ASP A 323 -5.61 22.24 17.84
CA ASP A 323 -5.09 22.37 16.47
C ASP A 323 -5.12 21.05 15.69
N SER A 324 -5.64 19.97 16.29
CA SER A 324 -5.77 18.64 15.63
C SER A 324 -6.60 18.65 14.34
N ILE A 325 -7.36 19.72 14.12
CA ILE A 325 -8.11 20.00 12.90
C ILE A 325 -7.18 20.26 11.70
N ASN A 326 -5.95 20.73 11.94
CA ASN A 326 -4.97 21.10 10.90
C ASN A 326 -3.98 19.99 10.55
N ILE A 327 -4.29 18.71 10.86
CA ILE A 327 -3.45 17.58 10.47
C ILE A 327 -3.33 17.57 8.94
N GLU A 328 -2.11 17.35 8.44
CA GLU A 328 -1.85 17.17 7.02
C GLU A 328 -2.74 16.10 6.39
N ALA A 329 -3.09 16.28 5.14
CA ALA A 329 -3.87 15.33 4.38
C ALA A 329 -3.38 15.21 2.94
N LYS A 330 -3.68 14.07 2.35
CA LYS A 330 -3.46 13.70 0.94
C LYS A 330 -4.65 12.84 0.50
N PRO A 331 -4.98 12.78 -0.79
CA PRO A 331 -4.32 13.46 -1.92
C PRO A 331 -5.04 14.74 -2.36
N PHE A 332 -6.26 15.03 -1.85
CA PHE A 332 -7.13 16.07 -2.41
C PHE A 332 -6.88 17.46 -1.84
N ALA A 333 -6.41 17.55 -0.60
CA ALA A 333 -6.11 18.80 0.08
C ALA A 333 -4.82 18.71 0.90
N SER A 334 -4.37 19.86 1.44
CA SER A 334 -3.18 19.95 2.28
C SER A 334 -3.44 19.63 3.75
N ASN A 335 -4.69 19.74 4.20
CA ASN A 335 -5.10 19.37 5.55
C ASN A 335 -6.43 18.62 5.57
N GLN A 336 -6.68 17.92 6.67
CA GLN A 336 -7.83 17.04 6.80
C GLN A 336 -9.18 17.75 6.77
N GLN A 337 -9.28 18.97 7.31
CA GLN A 337 -10.54 19.72 7.28
C GLN A 337 -10.91 20.16 5.86
N GLU A 338 -9.92 20.67 5.12
CA GLU A 338 -10.14 21.01 3.70
C GLU A 338 -10.50 19.76 2.88
N GLN A 339 -9.81 18.64 3.11
CA GLN A 339 -10.12 17.39 2.41
C GLN A 339 -11.53 16.89 2.71
N LEU A 340 -11.95 16.95 3.98
CA LEU A 340 -13.30 16.56 4.37
C LEU A 340 -14.37 17.45 3.72
N ASN A 341 -14.10 18.73 3.54
CA ASN A 341 -15.02 19.67 2.86
C ASN A 341 -15.16 19.39 1.35
N LEU A 342 -14.18 18.73 0.73
CA LEU A 342 -14.23 18.36 -0.69
C LEU A 342 -15.07 17.12 -0.96
N ILE A 343 -15.21 16.22 0.02
CA ILE A 343 -15.87 14.92 -0.14
C ILE A 343 -17.32 14.94 0.38
N PRO A 344 -18.24 14.18 -0.19
CA PRO A 344 -19.66 14.14 0.23
C PRO A 344 -19.90 13.24 1.47
N PHE A 345 -19.13 13.46 2.55
CA PHE A 345 -19.15 12.57 3.72
C PHE A 345 -20.52 12.51 4.39
N LYS A 346 -21.29 13.61 4.45
CA LYS A 346 -22.64 13.62 5.01
C LYS A 346 -23.58 12.68 4.27
N LYS A 347 -23.42 12.55 2.93
CA LYS A 347 -24.24 11.67 2.10
C LYS A 347 -23.97 10.19 2.38
N TYR A 348 -22.70 9.82 2.54
CA TYR A 348 -22.30 8.41 2.60
C TYR A 348 -21.98 7.90 4.00
N CYS A 349 -21.71 8.79 4.95
CA CYS A 349 -21.32 8.43 6.31
C CYS A 349 -22.42 8.69 7.35
N SER A 350 -23.59 9.25 6.97
CA SER A 350 -24.72 9.47 7.90
C SER A 350 -25.18 8.22 8.64
N ASP A 351 -25.05 7.06 8.01
CA ASP A 351 -25.45 5.77 8.57
C ASP A 351 -24.32 5.05 9.32
N LEU A 352 -23.11 5.64 9.37
CA LEU A 352 -22.02 5.06 10.15
C LEU A 352 -22.32 5.13 11.64
N ARG A 353 -22.34 3.97 12.25
CA ARG A 353 -22.64 3.79 13.67
C ARG A 353 -21.41 4.08 14.53
N LEU A 354 -21.01 5.37 14.63
CA LEU A 354 -19.88 5.80 15.45
C LEU A 354 -20.06 5.49 16.94
N ASP A 355 -21.29 5.25 17.40
CA ASP A 355 -21.59 4.74 18.74
C ASP A 355 -20.96 3.37 19.02
N LYS A 356 -20.77 2.52 17.99
CA LYS A 356 -20.06 1.24 18.14
C LYS A 356 -18.60 1.40 18.54
N LEU A 357 -18.03 2.59 18.37
CA LEU A 357 -16.65 2.87 18.78
C LEU A 357 -16.50 3.16 20.28
N GLU A 358 -17.57 3.16 21.08
CA GLU A 358 -17.48 3.40 22.53
C GLU A 358 -16.61 2.36 23.26
N GLY A 359 -16.59 1.13 22.79
CA GLY A 359 -15.74 0.06 23.33
C GLY A 359 -14.26 0.11 22.88
N ILE A 360 -13.90 0.96 21.92
CA ILE A 360 -12.54 0.99 21.35
C ILE A 360 -11.48 1.43 22.36
N TYR A 361 -11.85 2.29 23.31
CA TYR A 361 -10.89 2.91 24.24
C TYR A 361 -10.20 1.88 25.13
N SER A 362 -10.96 0.92 25.66
CA SER A 362 -10.39 -0.18 26.46
C SER A 362 -9.52 -1.11 25.63
N PHE A 363 -9.88 -1.32 24.35
CA PHE A 363 -9.06 -2.08 23.43
C PHE A 363 -7.73 -1.37 23.17
N VAL A 364 -7.76 -0.06 22.94
CA VAL A 364 -6.56 0.76 22.70
C VAL A 364 -5.65 0.77 23.93
N ASP A 365 -6.19 0.97 25.14
CA ASP A 365 -5.43 0.91 26.38
C ASP A 365 -4.73 -0.44 26.53
N ASN A 366 -5.46 -1.54 26.43
CA ASN A 366 -4.91 -2.90 26.56
C ASN A 366 -3.87 -3.21 25.47
N LEU A 367 -4.04 -2.67 24.26
CA LEU A 367 -3.11 -2.86 23.16
C LEU A 367 -1.82 -2.07 23.41
N LEU A 368 -1.94 -0.77 23.75
CA LEU A 368 -0.80 0.11 23.96
C LEU A 368 0.01 -0.25 25.21
N GLU A 369 -0.60 -0.86 26.24
CA GLU A 369 0.13 -1.37 27.40
C GLU A 369 1.22 -2.40 27.03
N LYS A 370 1.06 -3.13 25.94
CA LYS A 370 2.09 -4.06 25.42
C LYS A 370 3.32 -3.32 24.90
N ASN A 371 3.16 -2.04 24.52
CA ASN A 371 4.26 -1.25 23.98
C ASN A 371 5.14 -0.67 25.09
N TYR A 372 6.18 -1.38 25.46
CA TYR A 372 7.14 -0.96 26.51
C TYR A 372 8.12 0.14 26.05
N ARG A 373 8.10 0.52 24.76
CA ARG A 373 8.92 1.62 24.22
C ARG A 373 8.16 2.95 24.16
N MET A 374 6.85 2.92 24.35
CA MET A 374 6.01 4.11 24.37
C MET A 374 5.83 4.60 25.79
N SER A 375 6.01 5.92 26.01
CA SER A 375 5.80 6.55 27.32
C SER A 375 4.35 6.44 27.76
N SER A 376 4.09 6.45 29.07
CA SER A 376 2.73 6.45 29.62
C SER A 376 1.93 7.65 29.14
N ASP A 377 2.57 8.81 29.06
CA ASP A 377 1.94 10.05 28.61
C ASP A 377 1.47 9.91 27.15
N ARG A 378 2.34 9.37 26.27
CA ARG A 378 1.99 9.12 24.87
C ARG A 378 0.82 8.17 24.72
N LYS A 379 0.78 7.06 25.48
CA LYS A 379 -0.34 6.11 25.48
C LYS A 379 -1.67 6.79 25.83
N GLN A 380 -1.67 7.61 26.88
CA GLN A 380 -2.84 8.37 27.30
C GLN A 380 -3.28 9.38 26.23
N MET A 381 -2.31 10.05 25.60
CA MET A 381 -2.58 11.03 24.55
C MET A 381 -3.17 10.40 23.29
N VAL A 382 -2.68 9.25 22.86
CA VAL A 382 -3.25 8.51 21.72
C VAL A 382 -4.72 8.16 21.99
N ASN A 383 -5.03 7.64 23.18
CA ASN A 383 -6.41 7.30 23.54
C ASN A 383 -7.29 8.56 23.67
N ARG A 384 -6.78 9.63 24.29
CA ARG A 384 -7.49 10.90 24.38
C ARG A 384 -7.79 11.48 22.99
N LEU A 385 -6.80 11.53 22.10
CA LEU A 385 -6.98 12.01 20.73
C LEU A 385 -8.07 11.23 20.00
N LEU A 386 -8.00 9.92 20.03
CA LEU A 386 -8.99 9.08 19.37
C LEU A 386 -10.40 9.38 19.88
N ARG A 387 -10.56 9.52 21.21
CA ARG A 387 -11.83 9.87 21.85
C ARG A 387 -12.36 11.22 21.35
N GLU A 388 -11.54 12.26 21.40
CA GLU A 388 -11.93 13.61 20.97
C GLU A 388 -12.34 13.64 19.49
N ARG A 389 -11.62 12.95 18.64
CA ARG A 389 -11.90 12.89 17.19
C ARG A 389 -13.12 12.06 16.86
N ILE A 390 -13.41 10.98 17.58
CA ILE A 390 -14.66 10.22 17.45
C ILE A 390 -15.85 11.13 17.84
N GLU A 391 -15.77 11.83 18.96
CA GLU A 391 -16.84 12.73 19.40
C GLU A 391 -17.03 13.91 18.43
N TYR A 392 -15.95 14.43 17.86
CA TYR A 392 -16.05 15.44 16.81
C TYR A 392 -16.68 14.86 15.53
N GLY A 393 -16.29 13.66 15.10
CA GLY A 393 -16.90 12.96 13.98
C GLY A 393 -18.41 12.74 14.17
N LYS A 394 -18.85 12.35 15.38
CA LYS A 394 -20.28 12.23 15.71
C LYS A 394 -21.01 13.57 15.49
N ARG A 395 -20.43 14.69 15.96
CA ARG A 395 -21.02 16.03 15.75
C ARG A 395 -21.11 16.43 14.28
N LEU A 396 -20.12 16.09 13.46
CA LEU A 396 -20.12 16.38 12.02
C LEU A 396 -21.24 15.66 11.26
N LEU A 397 -21.65 14.49 11.73
CA LEU A 397 -22.72 13.69 11.12
C LEU A 397 -24.13 14.10 11.59
N LEU A 398 -24.26 14.92 12.62
CA LEU A 398 -25.56 15.43 13.05
C LEU A 398 -26.18 16.34 11.96
N PRO A 399 -27.51 16.32 11.80
CA PRO A 399 -28.18 17.31 10.95
C PRO A 399 -27.82 18.72 11.38
N MET A 400 -27.57 19.60 10.42
CA MET A 400 -27.49 21.04 10.73
C MET A 400 -28.90 21.51 11.11
N ASN A 401 -29.07 21.98 12.35
CA ASN A 401 -30.30 22.64 12.82
C ASN A 401 -30.54 23.96 12.07
#